data_8bd9e932ac87ee7fcf0ec6059edd349e
#
_entry.id   8bd9e932ac87ee7fcf0ec6059edd349e
#
_cell.length_a   1.000
_cell.length_b   1.000
_cell.length_c   1.000
_cell.angle_alpha   90.00
_cell.angle_beta   90.00
_cell.angle_gamma   90.00
#
_symmetry.space_group_name_H-M   'P 1'
#
loop_
_entity.id
_entity.type
_entity.pdbx_description
1 polymer ?
#
loop_
_entity_poly.entity_id
_entity_poly.type
_entity_poly.pdbx_seq_one_letter_code
_entity_poly.pdbx_strand_id
1 'polypeptide(L)'
;VSSLRALATVPFIAAVTSLGSLWGLILRLVDHSGDLVLDLARSWSGWVTSFAGVNVVVENRATLLPGQPYVFMANHASSLDIWAAFVAIPRRIRMIAKKQLARIPLFGWVMWAGRFIFIDRKNNLAARRSIDEAGERIRKGDSVLLFPEGTRTRDGNLGPFKKGGFHLAVKAGVPIVPVAICGTRALMPRGSYLVRSGTVQVIIGEPIPTQGLSDDERAALDDRVRGIVEAMLAEKMSQ
;
A
#
# COMPACT_ATOMS: atom_id res chain seq x y z
N VAL A 1 2.05 -18.61 24.64
CA VAL A 1 0.84 -18.16 23.90
C VAL A 1 1.22 -17.53 22.56
N SER A 2 2.30 -16.72 22.53
CA SER A 2 2.71 -16.00 21.29
C SER A 2 3.21 -16.92 20.17
N SER A 3 3.95 -17.98 20.49
CA SER A 3 4.55 -18.89 19.48
C SER A 3 3.49 -19.75 18.77
N LEU A 4 2.51 -20.27 19.51
CA LEU A 4 1.42 -21.07 18.93
C LEU A 4 0.52 -20.24 18.01
N ARG A 5 0.19 -18.99 18.42
CA ARG A 5 -0.56 -18.05 17.59
C ARG A 5 0.21 -17.71 16.30
N ALA A 6 1.52 -17.46 16.39
CA ALA A 6 2.34 -17.16 15.23
C ALA A 6 2.36 -18.32 14.22
N LEU A 7 2.44 -19.56 14.68
CA LEU A 7 2.36 -20.76 13.84
C LEU A 7 0.95 -20.92 13.21
N ALA A 8 -0.11 -20.68 13.99
CA ALA A 8 -1.49 -20.76 13.50
C ALA A 8 -1.83 -19.65 12.50
N THR A 9 -1.12 -18.53 12.54
CA THR A 9 -1.37 -17.40 11.63
C THR A 9 -1.12 -17.76 10.15
N VAL A 10 -0.12 -18.58 9.85
CA VAL A 10 0.20 -18.96 8.46
C VAL A 10 -0.93 -19.76 7.80
N PRO A 11 -1.42 -20.90 8.38
CA PRO A 11 -2.55 -21.62 7.80
C PRO A 11 -3.85 -20.79 7.79
N PHE A 12 -4.07 -19.94 8.81
CA PHE A 12 -5.20 -19.00 8.82
C PHE A 12 -5.14 -18.04 7.63
N ILE A 13 -4.00 -17.39 7.40
CA ILE A 13 -3.81 -16.48 6.24
C ILE A 13 -4.08 -17.25 4.94
N ALA A 14 -3.52 -18.46 4.80
CA ALA A 14 -3.73 -19.26 3.59
C ALA A 14 -5.22 -19.55 3.36
N ALA A 15 -5.94 -19.97 4.40
CA ALA A 15 -7.36 -20.26 4.32
C ALA A 15 -8.20 -19.03 3.98
N VAL A 16 -8.05 -17.93 4.75
CA VAL A 16 -8.85 -16.71 4.51
C VAL A 16 -8.48 -16.04 3.20
N THR A 17 -7.23 -16.17 2.72
CA THR A 17 -6.83 -15.67 1.40
C THR A 17 -7.46 -16.49 0.29
N SER A 18 -7.46 -17.81 0.39
CA SER A 18 -8.06 -18.69 -0.62
C SER A 18 -9.57 -18.49 -0.70
N LEU A 19 -10.28 -18.52 0.43
CA LEU A 19 -11.73 -18.30 0.51
C LEU A 19 -12.11 -16.88 0.09
N GLY A 20 -11.38 -15.88 0.57
CA GLY A 20 -11.59 -14.49 0.19
C GLY A 20 -11.31 -14.24 -1.29
N SER A 21 -10.32 -14.92 -1.89
CA SER A 21 -10.06 -14.83 -3.33
C SER A 21 -11.20 -15.41 -4.15
N LEU A 22 -11.73 -16.58 -3.77
CA LEU A 22 -12.89 -17.17 -4.44
C LEU A 22 -14.11 -16.24 -4.34
N TRP A 23 -14.37 -15.70 -3.14
CA TRP A 23 -15.46 -14.75 -2.94
C TRP A 23 -15.27 -13.47 -3.74
N GLY A 24 -14.07 -12.91 -3.77
CA GLY A 24 -13.74 -11.73 -4.55
C GLY A 24 -13.94 -11.93 -6.07
N LEU A 25 -13.67 -13.14 -6.58
CA LEU A 25 -13.95 -13.47 -7.97
C LEU A 25 -15.47 -13.53 -8.26
N ILE A 26 -16.28 -14.00 -7.30
CA ILE A 26 -17.73 -13.96 -7.40
C ILE A 26 -18.22 -12.50 -7.38
N LEU A 27 -17.71 -11.68 -6.44
CA LEU A 27 -18.06 -10.25 -6.39
C LEU A 27 -17.74 -9.53 -7.70
N ARG A 28 -16.69 -9.94 -8.41
CA ARG A 28 -16.32 -9.38 -9.72
C ARG A 28 -17.40 -9.55 -10.79
N LEU A 29 -18.26 -10.56 -10.67
CA LEU A 29 -19.35 -10.81 -11.61
C LEU A 29 -20.46 -9.75 -11.49
N VAL A 30 -20.64 -9.18 -10.31
CA VAL A 30 -21.67 -8.15 -10.02
C VAL A 30 -21.10 -6.74 -9.95
N ASP A 31 -19.82 -6.60 -9.59
CA ASP A 31 -19.12 -5.31 -9.51
C ASP A 31 -17.94 -5.24 -10.47
N HIS A 32 -18.15 -4.60 -11.61
CA HIS A 32 -17.12 -4.40 -12.64
C HIS A 32 -16.15 -3.27 -12.29
N SER A 33 -16.42 -2.44 -11.26
CA SER A 33 -15.49 -1.43 -10.77
C SER A 33 -14.33 -2.06 -9.96
N GLY A 34 -14.59 -3.22 -9.34
CA GLY A 34 -13.68 -3.90 -8.41
C GLY A 34 -13.68 -3.30 -7.01
N ASP A 35 -14.61 -2.41 -6.69
CA ASP A 35 -14.67 -1.71 -5.41
C ASP A 35 -15.06 -2.64 -4.27
N LEU A 36 -15.98 -3.58 -4.51
CA LEU A 36 -16.34 -4.61 -3.53
C LEU A 36 -15.14 -5.53 -3.21
N VAL A 37 -14.26 -5.78 -4.18
CA VAL A 37 -13.02 -6.53 -3.95
C VAL A 37 -12.05 -5.74 -3.07
N LEU A 38 -12.00 -4.41 -3.19
CA LEU A 38 -11.19 -3.56 -2.32
C LEU A 38 -11.74 -3.51 -0.88
N ASP A 39 -13.06 -3.47 -0.72
CA ASP A 39 -13.70 -3.56 0.59
C ASP A 39 -13.43 -4.93 1.24
N LEU A 40 -13.47 -6.01 0.46
CA LEU A 40 -13.07 -7.34 0.91
C LEU A 40 -11.58 -7.39 1.30
N ALA A 41 -10.69 -6.76 0.52
CA ALA A 41 -9.26 -6.70 0.82
C ALA A 41 -8.98 -5.94 2.14
N ARG A 42 -9.74 -4.89 2.42
CA ARG A 42 -9.70 -4.18 3.72
C ARG A 42 -10.15 -5.08 4.86
N SER A 43 -11.32 -5.75 4.71
CA SER A 43 -11.85 -6.66 5.71
C SER A 43 -10.90 -7.83 5.96
N TRP A 44 -10.36 -8.42 4.90
CA TRP A 44 -9.35 -9.47 4.95
C TRP A 44 -8.10 -9.01 5.73
N SER A 45 -7.60 -7.81 5.46
CA SER A 45 -6.46 -7.23 6.18
C SER A 45 -6.76 -7.07 7.67
N GLY A 46 -7.96 -6.63 8.02
CA GLY A 46 -8.44 -6.52 9.40
C GLY A 46 -8.51 -7.88 10.10
N TRP A 47 -9.04 -8.91 9.45
CA TRP A 47 -9.10 -10.27 10.02
C TRP A 47 -7.71 -10.85 10.26
N VAL A 48 -6.80 -10.68 9.30
CA VAL A 48 -5.42 -11.18 9.41
C VAL A 48 -4.67 -10.48 10.53
N THR A 49 -4.74 -9.14 10.62
CA THR A 49 -4.08 -8.39 11.68
C THR A 49 -4.66 -8.72 13.06
N SER A 50 -5.98 -8.79 13.19
CA SER A 50 -6.65 -9.15 14.45
C SER A 50 -6.29 -10.56 14.91
N PHE A 51 -6.32 -11.56 14.01
CA PHE A 51 -5.95 -12.93 14.34
C PHE A 51 -4.49 -13.04 14.76
N ALA A 52 -3.59 -12.32 14.06
CA ALA A 52 -2.18 -12.26 14.42
C ALA A 52 -1.91 -11.51 15.75
N GLY A 53 -2.91 -10.84 16.31
CA GLY A 53 -2.76 -9.99 17.50
C GLY A 53 -1.99 -8.70 17.22
N VAL A 54 -2.11 -8.20 16.00
CA VAL A 54 -1.52 -6.93 15.58
C VAL A 54 -2.58 -5.82 15.75
N ASN A 55 -2.28 -4.87 16.63
CA ASN A 55 -3.09 -3.67 16.82
C ASN A 55 -2.60 -2.57 15.87
N VAL A 56 -3.46 -2.12 14.95
CA VAL A 56 -3.16 -1.03 14.01
C VAL A 56 -3.69 0.28 14.59
N VAL A 57 -2.80 1.13 15.06
CA VAL A 57 -3.13 2.47 15.57
C VAL A 57 -2.94 3.48 14.45
N VAL A 58 -3.97 4.28 14.18
CA VAL A 58 -3.97 5.24 13.08
C VAL A 58 -3.93 6.66 13.62
N GLU A 59 -2.96 7.43 13.18
CA GLU A 59 -2.90 8.87 13.36
C GLU A 59 -3.17 9.52 12.01
N ASN A 60 -4.39 10.00 11.82
CA ASN A 60 -4.78 10.66 10.59
C ASN A 60 -4.63 12.17 10.73
N ARG A 61 -3.61 12.74 10.07
CA ARG A 61 -3.35 14.21 9.99
C ARG A 61 -3.93 14.80 8.70
N ALA A 62 -4.41 13.95 7.79
CA ALA A 62 -4.83 14.38 6.45
C ALA A 62 -6.28 14.85 6.43
N THR A 63 -6.51 15.98 5.76
CA THR A 63 -7.84 16.40 5.33
C THR A 63 -8.10 15.88 3.91
N LEU A 64 -8.74 14.71 3.81
CA LEU A 64 -9.04 14.07 2.54
C LEU A 64 -10.42 14.48 2.03
N LEU A 65 -10.48 15.20 0.91
CA LEU A 65 -11.73 15.67 0.32
C LEU A 65 -12.54 14.51 -0.27
N PRO A 66 -13.87 14.47 -0.07
CA PRO A 66 -14.73 13.48 -0.69
C PRO A 66 -14.60 13.49 -2.23
N GLY A 67 -14.57 12.30 -2.84
CA GLY A 67 -14.49 12.15 -4.31
C GLY A 67 -13.14 12.47 -4.93
N GLN A 68 -12.20 13.08 -4.20
CA GLN A 68 -10.87 13.35 -4.72
C GLN A 68 -10.00 12.09 -4.65
N PRO A 69 -9.34 11.70 -5.77
CA PRO A 69 -8.35 10.64 -5.79
C PRO A 69 -7.00 11.12 -5.24
N TYR A 70 -6.23 10.18 -4.70
CA TYR A 70 -4.92 10.43 -4.11
C TYR A 70 -3.90 9.35 -4.49
N VAL A 71 -2.63 9.72 -4.49
CA VAL A 71 -1.51 8.78 -4.51
C VAL A 71 -0.89 8.70 -3.12
N PHE A 72 -1.19 7.63 -2.38
CA PHE A 72 -0.59 7.36 -1.07
C PHE A 72 0.80 6.78 -1.27
N MET A 73 1.79 7.37 -0.62
CA MET A 73 3.20 6.93 -0.68
C MET A 73 3.70 6.56 0.70
N ALA A 74 4.01 5.27 0.91
CA ALA A 74 4.42 4.75 2.21
C ALA A 74 5.84 4.17 2.17
N ASN A 75 6.54 4.17 3.32
CA ASN A 75 7.75 3.37 3.51
C ASN A 75 7.43 1.86 3.48
N HIS A 76 8.43 1.03 3.17
CA HIS A 76 8.24 -0.41 3.03
C HIS A 76 9.30 -1.23 3.76
N ALA A 77 8.95 -1.72 4.95
CA ALA A 77 9.84 -2.51 5.80
C ALA A 77 9.41 -3.99 5.93
N SER A 78 8.11 -4.26 5.71
CA SER A 78 7.52 -5.58 5.92
C SER A 78 6.39 -5.86 4.92
N SER A 79 6.02 -7.13 4.76
CA SER A 79 4.74 -7.47 4.08
C SER A 79 3.53 -7.02 4.89
N LEU A 80 3.68 -6.88 6.20
CA LEU A 80 2.64 -6.38 7.11
C LEU A 80 2.25 -4.93 6.83
N ASP A 81 3.11 -4.13 6.17
CA ASP A 81 2.80 -2.75 5.77
C ASP A 81 1.57 -2.69 4.87
N ILE A 82 1.39 -3.69 4.02
CA ILE A 82 0.26 -3.78 3.09
C ILE A 82 -1.04 -3.90 3.88
N TRP A 83 -1.08 -4.81 4.85
CA TRP A 83 -2.27 -5.04 5.67
C TRP A 83 -2.58 -3.84 6.55
N ALA A 84 -1.55 -3.26 7.17
CA ALA A 84 -1.69 -2.04 7.98
C ALA A 84 -2.23 -0.87 7.15
N ALA A 85 -1.73 -0.69 5.93
CA ALA A 85 -2.19 0.38 5.04
C ALA A 85 -3.66 0.17 4.59
N PHE A 86 -4.08 -1.06 4.26
CA PHE A 86 -5.48 -1.34 3.93
C PHE A 86 -6.42 -1.07 5.10
N VAL A 87 -6.00 -1.38 6.32
CA VAL A 87 -6.77 -1.10 7.54
C VAL A 87 -6.86 0.41 7.79
N ALA A 88 -5.71 1.11 7.70
CA ALA A 88 -5.56 2.49 8.15
C ALA A 88 -6.10 3.53 7.16
N ILE A 89 -5.85 3.38 5.86
CA ILE A 89 -6.17 4.41 4.87
C ILE A 89 -7.69 4.49 4.67
N PRO A 90 -8.34 5.64 4.95
CA PRO A 90 -9.81 5.76 4.92
C PRO A 90 -10.33 5.96 3.48
N ARG A 91 -9.78 5.22 2.52
CA ARG A 91 -10.14 5.24 1.09
C ARG A 91 -10.03 3.84 0.51
N ARG A 92 -10.78 3.57 -0.56
CA ARG A 92 -10.52 2.42 -1.42
C ARG A 92 -9.24 2.67 -2.18
N ILE A 93 -8.24 1.83 -1.97
CA ILE A 93 -6.91 1.98 -2.56
C ILE A 93 -6.58 0.79 -3.46
N ARG A 94 -6.10 1.07 -4.65
CA ARG A 94 -5.52 0.07 -5.55
C ARG A 94 -4.00 0.11 -5.39
N MET A 95 -3.40 -1.02 -5.11
CA MET A 95 -1.96 -1.07 -4.88
C MET A 95 -1.20 -1.28 -6.19
N ILE A 96 -0.05 -0.61 -6.31
CA ILE A 96 0.93 -0.90 -7.35
C ILE A 96 1.77 -2.10 -6.92
N ALA A 97 1.61 -3.22 -7.63
CA ALA A 97 2.17 -4.52 -7.31
C ALA A 97 3.15 -5.01 -8.39
N LYS A 98 4.02 -5.97 -8.01
CA LYS A 98 4.89 -6.65 -8.98
C LYS A 98 4.06 -7.54 -9.91
N LYS A 99 4.35 -7.54 -11.22
CA LYS A 99 3.70 -8.38 -12.23
C LYS A 99 3.69 -9.88 -11.88
N GLN A 100 4.74 -10.35 -11.19
CA GLN A 100 4.84 -11.76 -10.79
C GLN A 100 3.70 -12.20 -9.84
N LEU A 101 3.14 -11.27 -9.05
CA LEU A 101 2.01 -11.58 -8.15
C LEU A 101 0.74 -11.94 -8.92
N ALA A 102 0.54 -11.39 -10.13
CA ALA A 102 -0.58 -11.73 -10.99
C ALA A 102 -0.59 -13.20 -11.43
N ARG A 103 0.55 -13.91 -11.34
CA ARG A 103 0.68 -15.32 -11.73
C ARG A 103 0.33 -16.29 -10.61
N ILE A 104 0.15 -15.82 -9.38
CA ILE A 104 -0.23 -16.66 -8.24
C ILE A 104 -1.71 -17.03 -8.39
N PRO A 105 -2.06 -18.32 -8.52
CA PRO A 105 -3.45 -18.75 -8.65
C PRO A 105 -4.32 -18.20 -7.51
N LEU A 106 -5.57 -17.91 -7.77
CA LEU A 106 -6.55 -17.27 -6.89
C LEU A 106 -6.13 -15.86 -6.44
N PHE A 107 -4.98 -15.73 -5.77
CA PHE A 107 -4.51 -14.44 -5.24
C PHE A 107 -4.26 -13.42 -6.35
N GLY A 108 -3.55 -13.78 -7.40
CA GLY A 108 -3.31 -12.89 -8.55
C GLY A 108 -4.61 -12.58 -9.31
N TRP A 109 -5.52 -13.54 -9.39
CA TRP A 109 -6.81 -13.35 -10.06
C TRP A 109 -7.71 -12.40 -9.30
N VAL A 110 -7.79 -12.49 -7.96
CA VAL A 110 -8.58 -11.54 -7.17
C VAL A 110 -7.96 -10.14 -7.15
N MET A 111 -6.63 -10.03 -7.18
CA MET A 111 -5.97 -8.74 -7.38
C MET A 111 -6.33 -8.11 -8.73
N TRP A 112 -6.38 -8.92 -9.80
CA TRP A 112 -6.86 -8.47 -11.10
C TRP A 112 -8.33 -8.04 -11.04
N ALA A 113 -9.18 -8.81 -10.36
CA ALA A 113 -10.59 -8.47 -10.14
C ALA A 113 -10.78 -7.14 -9.40
N GLY A 114 -9.94 -6.85 -8.39
CA GLY A 114 -9.87 -5.57 -7.67
C GLY A 114 -9.16 -4.46 -8.47
N ARG A 115 -8.78 -4.75 -9.73
CA ARG A 115 -8.13 -3.79 -10.63
C ARG A 115 -6.83 -3.22 -10.05
N PHE A 116 -6.03 -4.03 -9.35
CA PHE A 116 -4.69 -3.67 -8.92
C PHE A 116 -3.80 -3.35 -10.12
N ILE A 117 -2.77 -2.53 -9.91
CA ILE A 117 -1.88 -2.09 -10.98
C ILE A 117 -0.62 -2.93 -10.94
N PHE A 118 -0.38 -3.73 -12.00
CA PHE A 118 0.81 -4.59 -12.06
C PHE A 118 1.91 -3.94 -12.89
N ILE A 119 3.11 -3.82 -12.31
CA ILE A 119 4.28 -3.23 -12.98
C ILE A 119 5.36 -4.29 -13.19
N ASP A 120 5.83 -4.40 -14.43
CA ASP A 120 7.03 -5.15 -14.80
C ASP A 120 8.27 -4.26 -14.60
N ARG A 121 8.91 -4.39 -13.44
CA ARG A 121 10.08 -3.56 -13.06
C ARG A 121 11.34 -3.93 -13.81
N LYS A 122 11.34 -5.04 -14.59
CA LYS A 122 12.49 -5.46 -15.41
C LYS A 122 12.44 -4.91 -16.84
N ASN A 123 11.26 -4.47 -17.29
CA ASN A 123 11.04 -3.92 -18.62
C ASN A 123 10.60 -2.45 -18.49
N ASN A 124 11.50 -1.52 -18.78
CA ASN A 124 11.25 -0.08 -18.64
C ASN A 124 10.09 0.42 -19.53
N LEU A 125 9.95 -0.10 -20.76
CA LEU A 125 8.84 0.28 -21.65
C LEU A 125 7.50 -0.21 -21.13
N ALA A 126 7.43 -1.47 -20.68
CA ALA A 126 6.23 -2.04 -20.08
C ALA A 126 5.87 -1.30 -18.76
N ALA A 127 6.87 -0.97 -17.94
CA ALA A 127 6.67 -0.21 -16.72
C ALA A 127 6.09 1.19 -16.99
N ARG A 128 6.60 1.91 -18.00
CA ARG A 128 6.06 3.22 -18.42
C ARG A 128 4.61 3.12 -18.87
N ARG A 129 4.25 2.13 -19.71
CA ARG A 129 2.86 1.91 -20.13
C ARG A 129 1.95 1.65 -18.94
N SER A 130 2.34 0.79 -18.01
CA SER A 130 1.57 0.51 -16.80
C SER A 130 1.38 1.76 -15.92
N ILE A 131 2.38 2.64 -15.86
CA ILE A 131 2.29 3.93 -15.16
C ILE A 131 1.31 4.86 -15.89
N ASP A 132 1.33 4.90 -17.22
CA ASP A 132 0.41 5.72 -18.02
C ASP A 132 -1.04 5.27 -17.85
N GLU A 133 -1.30 3.96 -17.95
CA GLU A 133 -2.62 3.36 -17.69
C GLU A 133 -3.10 3.63 -16.25
N ALA A 134 -2.18 3.56 -15.26
CA ALA A 134 -2.48 3.91 -13.88
C ALA A 134 -2.89 5.39 -13.75
N GLY A 135 -2.18 6.30 -14.44
CA GLY A 135 -2.48 7.72 -14.45
C GLY A 135 -3.89 8.02 -14.97
N GLU A 136 -4.31 7.36 -16.07
CA GLU A 136 -5.67 7.47 -16.60
C GLU A 136 -6.73 7.02 -15.57
N ARG A 137 -6.47 5.93 -14.87
CA ARG A 137 -7.39 5.41 -13.88
C ARG A 137 -7.50 6.31 -12.66
N ILE A 138 -6.38 6.89 -12.22
CA ILE A 138 -6.36 7.86 -11.12
C ILE A 138 -7.17 9.10 -11.49
N ARG A 139 -7.02 9.62 -12.71
CA ARG A 139 -7.85 10.74 -13.19
C ARG A 139 -9.35 10.42 -13.19
N LYS A 140 -9.72 9.14 -13.33
CA LYS A 140 -11.12 8.67 -13.28
C LYS A 140 -11.62 8.40 -11.85
N GLY A 141 -10.83 8.72 -10.82
CA GLY A 141 -11.24 8.64 -9.41
C GLY A 141 -10.60 7.53 -8.58
N ASP A 142 -9.71 6.69 -9.17
CA ASP A 142 -9.01 5.66 -8.40
C ASP A 142 -7.95 6.27 -7.48
N SER A 143 -7.98 5.95 -6.20
CA SER A 143 -6.83 6.21 -5.31
C SER A 143 -5.87 5.03 -5.32
N VAL A 144 -4.57 5.33 -5.23
CA VAL A 144 -3.51 4.32 -5.37
C VAL A 144 -2.56 4.37 -4.19
N LEU A 145 -2.16 3.19 -3.70
CA LEU A 145 -1.04 3.03 -2.76
C LEU A 145 0.18 2.50 -3.49
N LEU A 146 1.31 3.12 -3.24
CA LEU A 146 2.61 2.62 -3.69
C LEU A 146 3.68 2.77 -2.61
N PHE A 147 4.71 1.94 -2.73
CA PHE A 147 5.92 2.01 -1.91
C PHE A 147 7.06 2.50 -2.81
N PRO A 148 7.45 3.79 -2.74
CA PRO A 148 8.36 4.40 -3.71
C PRO A 148 9.79 3.85 -3.63
N GLU A 149 10.18 3.22 -2.53
CA GLU A 149 11.44 2.48 -2.42
C GLU A 149 11.54 1.33 -3.44
N GLY A 150 10.40 0.78 -3.85
CA GLY A 150 10.30 -0.31 -4.83
C GLY A 150 10.71 -1.67 -4.30
N THR A 151 11.21 -1.78 -3.07
CA THR A 151 11.51 -3.03 -2.36
C THR A 151 11.45 -2.78 -0.86
N ARG A 152 11.28 -3.84 -0.08
CA ARG A 152 11.36 -3.73 1.39
C ARG A 152 12.80 -3.45 1.83
N THR A 153 12.96 -2.53 2.77
CA THR A 153 14.27 -2.25 3.38
C THR A 153 14.90 -3.51 3.99
N ARG A 154 16.23 -3.55 4.08
CA ARG A 154 16.96 -4.66 4.70
C ARG A 154 17.31 -4.38 6.16
N ASP A 155 17.67 -3.15 6.47
CA ASP A 155 18.15 -2.70 7.77
C ASP A 155 17.09 -1.98 8.61
N GLY A 156 16.01 -1.53 7.99
CA GLY A 156 14.92 -0.77 8.61
C GLY A 156 14.97 0.72 8.29
N ASN A 157 16.06 1.19 7.68
CA ASN A 157 16.19 2.59 7.28
C ASN A 157 15.37 2.88 6.01
N LEU A 158 14.89 4.11 5.91
CA LEU A 158 14.15 4.57 4.74
C LEU A 158 15.11 4.68 3.55
N GLY A 159 14.83 3.88 2.51
CA GLY A 159 15.59 3.90 1.28
C GLY A 159 15.29 5.11 0.39
N PRO A 160 16.05 5.29 -0.71
CA PRO A 160 15.76 6.32 -1.69
C PRO A 160 14.44 6.06 -2.39
N PHE A 161 13.69 7.14 -2.68
CA PHE A 161 12.43 7.07 -3.39
C PHE A 161 12.63 7.11 -4.91
N LYS A 162 11.97 6.23 -5.63
CA LYS A 162 12.05 6.14 -7.09
C LYS A 162 11.08 7.12 -7.74
N LYS A 163 11.54 7.86 -8.73
CA LYS A 163 10.79 8.93 -9.42
C LYS A 163 9.49 8.48 -10.11
N GLY A 164 9.34 7.20 -10.46
CA GLY A 164 8.20 6.70 -11.22
C GLY A 164 6.83 6.95 -10.57
N GLY A 165 6.73 6.83 -9.25
CA GLY A 165 5.49 7.12 -8.51
C GLY A 165 5.14 8.61 -8.51
N PHE A 166 6.15 9.48 -8.47
CA PHE A 166 5.99 10.94 -8.50
C PHE A 166 5.54 11.39 -9.88
N HIS A 167 6.15 10.88 -10.94
CA HIS A 167 5.69 11.11 -12.31
C HIS A 167 4.23 10.70 -12.51
N LEU A 168 3.81 9.58 -11.90
CA LEU A 168 2.44 9.13 -11.94
C LEU A 168 1.49 10.17 -11.31
N ALA A 169 1.79 10.66 -10.11
CA ALA A 169 0.96 11.62 -9.40
C ALA A 169 0.88 12.96 -10.12
N VAL A 170 2.02 13.50 -10.58
CA VAL A 170 2.10 14.73 -11.37
C VAL A 170 1.34 14.61 -12.69
N LYS A 171 1.53 13.52 -13.44
CA LYS A 171 0.81 13.27 -14.70
C LYS A 171 -0.69 13.11 -14.52
N ALA A 172 -1.11 12.50 -13.41
CA ALA A 172 -2.52 12.37 -13.06
C ALA A 172 -3.11 13.68 -12.51
N GLY A 173 -2.29 14.64 -12.08
CA GLY A 173 -2.71 15.90 -11.48
C GLY A 173 -3.38 15.73 -10.10
N VAL A 174 -3.01 14.69 -9.33
CA VAL A 174 -3.62 14.38 -8.05
C VAL A 174 -2.63 14.53 -6.91
N PRO A 175 -3.08 14.93 -5.70
CA PRO A 175 -2.18 15.10 -4.56
C PRO A 175 -1.53 13.78 -4.12
N ILE A 176 -0.30 13.91 -3.61
CA ILE A 176 0.41 12.83 -2.91
C ILE A 176 0.11 12.93 -1.43
N VAL A 177 -0.23 11.79 -0.81
CA VAL A 177 -0.39 11.67 0.64
C VAL A 177 0.77 10.84 1.19
N PRO A 178 1.72 11.44 1.92
CA PRO A 178 2.78 10.70 2.57
C PRO A 178 2.21 9.86 3.72
N VAL A 179 2.68 8.63 3.84
CA VAL A 179 2.25 7.69 4.90
C VAL A 179 3.48 7.09 5.57
N ALA A 180 3.55 7.13 6.89
CA ALA A 180 4.57 6.44 7.66
C ALA A 180 3.98 5.22 8.36
N ILE A 181 4.64 4.06 8.22
CA ILE A 181 4.22 2.79 8.84
C ILE A 181 5.35 2.32 9.75
N CYS A 182 5.10 2.27 11.06
CA CYS A 182 6.08 1.96 12.09
C CYS A 182 5.77 0.62 12.77
N GLY A 183 6.81 -0.11 13.19
CA GLY A 183 6.70 -1.33 14.00
C GLY A 183 6.54 -2.63 13.20
N THR A 184 6.17 -2.60 11.94
CA THR A 184 5.89 -3.79 11.12
C THR A 184 7.08 -4.73 10.98
N ARG A 185 8.31 -4.18 10.85
CA ARG A 185 9.54 -4.96 10.71
C ARG A 185 9.83 -5.81 11.94
N ALA A 186 9.59 -5.28 13.15
CA ALA A 186 9.78 -6.02 14.40
C ALA A 186 8.79 -7.18 14.52
N LEU A 187 7.56 -7.01 14.03
CA LEU A 187 6.50 -8.01 14.10
C LEU A 187 6.59 -9.06 12.99
N MET A 188 6.99 -8.66 11.78
CA MET A 188 7.15 -9.55 10.63
C MET A 188 8.37 -9.13 9.80
N PRO A 189 9.59 -9.56 10.16
CA PRO A 189 10.81 -9.24 9.42
C PRO A 189 10.75 -9.68 7.96
N ARG A 190 11.54 -9.02 7.11
CA ARG A 190 11.67 -9.41 5.70
C ARG A 190 12.12 -10.88 5.58
N GLY A 191 11.36 -11.66 4.79
CA GLY A 191 11.62 -13.10 4.61
C GLY A 191 10.93 -14.00 5.64
N SER A 192 10.35 -13.43 6.69
CA SER A 192 9.50 -14.18 7.63
C SER A 192 8.07 -14.31 7.10
N TYR A 193 7.45 -15.46 7.39
CA TYR A 193 6.01 -15.67 7.26
C TYR A 193 5.31 -15.65 8.62
N LEU A 194 6.08 -15.64 9.70
CA LEU A 194 5.55 -15.63 11.07
C LEU A 194 5.30 -14.18 11.49
N VAL A 195 4.09 -13.90 11.98
CA VAL A 195 3.70 -12.61 12.50
C VAL A 195 3.67 -12.67 14.02
N ARG A 196 4.42 -11.79 14.67
CA ARG A 196 4.37 -11.58 16.12
C ARG A 196 3.25 -10.60 16.45
N SER A 197 2.61 -10.79 17.60
CA SER A 197 1.66 -9.81 18.13
C SER A 197 2.36 -8.53 18.58
N GLY A 198 1.67 -7.41 18.45
CA GLY A 198 2.19 -6.10 18.85
C GLY A 198 1.43 -4.97 18.20
N THR A 199 1.98 -3.76 18.30
CA THR A 199 1.36 -2.55 17.74
C THR A 199 2.09 -2.09 16.49
N VAL A 200 1.32 -1.72 15.47
CA VAL A 200 1.75 -1.03 14.26
C VAL A 200 1.11 0.36 14.29
N GLN A 201 1.93 1.39 14.13
CA GLN A 201 1.44 2.76 14.00
C GLN A 201 1.46 3.18 12.54
N VAL A 202 0.36 3.78 12.08
CA VAL A 202 0.24 4.33 10.72
C VAL A 202 -0.11 5.80 10.83
N ILE A 203 0.77 6.65 10.31
CA ILE A 203 0.56 8.10 10.26
C ILE A 203 0.21 8.47 8.81
N ILE A 204 -0.91 9.12 8.61
CA ILE A 204 -1.34 9.65 7.32
C ILE A 204 -1.11 11.15 7.34
N GLY A 205 -0.14 11.62 6.55
CA GLY A 205 0.26 13.03 6.48
C GLY A 205 -0.65 13.85 5.58
N GLU A 206 -0.50 15.17 5.62
CA GLU A 206 -1.27 16.10 4.80
C GLU A 206 -1.00 15.91 3.28
N PRO A 207 -2.04 16.07 2.44
CA PRO A 207 -1.88 15.97 1.00
C PRO A 207 -0.97 17.06 0.44
N ILE A 208 -0.04 16.66 -0.43
CA ILE A 208 0.88 17.55 -1.14
C ILE A 208 0.34 17.73 -2.57
N PRO A 209 -0.07 18.93 -2.97
CA PRO A 209 -0.51 19.20 -4.33
C PRO A 209 0.59 18.89 -5.35
N THR A 210 0.20 18.40 -6.52
CA THR A 210 1.13 18.14 -7.65
C THR A 210 0.85 19.02 -8.86
N GLN A 211 -0.25 19.77 -8.84
CA GLN A 211 -0.59 20.76 -9.86
C GLN A 211 0.05 22.11 -9.52
N GLY A 212 0.43 22.87 -10.56
CA GLY A 212 1.00 24.20 -10.39
C GLY A 212 2.45 24.21 -9.91
N LEU A 213 3.10 23.07 -9.76
CA LEU A 213 4.51 22.99 -9.37
C LEU A 213 5.41 23.52 -10.49
N SER A 214 6.41 24.31 -10.14
CA SER A 214 7.54 24.68 -11.01
C SER A 214 8.39 23.43 -11.34
N ASP A 215 9.29 23.55 -12.30
CA ASP A 215 10.18 22.44 -12.67
C ASP A 215 11.13 22.05 -11.52
N ASP A 216 11.60 23.04 -10.75
CA ASP A 216 12.44 22.80 -9.56
C ASP A 216 11.67 22.09 -8.45
N GLU A 217 10.43 22.50 -8.17
CA GLU A 217 9.57 21.84 -7.19
C GLU A 217 9.22 20.40 -7.59
N ARG A 218 9.02 20.13 -8.90
CA ARG A 218 8.83 18.77 -9.41
C ARG A 218 10.08 17.92 -9.28
N ALA A 219 11.25 18.53 -9.51
CA ALA A 219 12.53 17.84 -9.38
C ALA A 219 12.82 17.44 -7.92
N ALA A 220 12.40 18.27 -6.94
CA ALA A 220 12.62 18.07 -5.52
C ALA A 220 11.46 17.31 -4.81
N LEU A 221 10.42 16.92 -5.53
CA LEU A 221 9.19 16.37 -4.94
C LEU A 221 9.43 15.03 -4.23
N ASP A 222 10.31 14.18 -4.76
CA ASP A 222 10.69 12.90 -4.17
C ASP A 222 11.43 13.09 -2.83
N ASP A 223 12.38 14.02 -2.78
CA ASP A 223 13.11 14.34 -1.55
C ASP A 223 12.20 14.99 -0.50
N ARG A 224 11.29 15.87 -0.93
CA ARG A 224 10.29 16.50 -0.04
C ARG A 224 9.39 15.46 0.61
N VAL A 225 8.78 14.57 -0.18
CA VAL A 225 7.89 13.52 0.34
C VAL A 225 8.66 12.55 1.20
N ARG A 226 9.88 12.16 0.79
CA ARG A 226 10.76 11.29 1.56
C ARG A 226 11.10 11.91 2.92
N GLY A 227 11.48 13.19 2.95
CA GLY A 227 11.78 13.91 4.20
C GLY A 227 10.60 13.98 5.16
N ILE A 228 9.36 14.15 4.65
CA ILE A 228 8.15 14.11 5.47
C ILE A 228 7.94 12.72 6.07
N VAL A 229 8.06 11.66 5.26
CA VAL A 229 7.92 10.27 5.77
C VAL A 229 9.01 9.97 6.81
N GLU A 230 10.26 10.40 6.58
CA GLU A 230 11.38 10.23 7.50
C GLU A 230 11.13 10.95 8.84
N ALA A 231 10.64 12.18 8.81
CA ALA A 231 10.27 12.94 10.00
C ALA A 231 9.15 12.26 10.81
N MET A 232 8.10 11.78 10.13
CA MET A 232 7.01 11.04 10.78
C MET A 232 7.49 9.72 11.41
N LEU A 233 8.44 9.01 10.77
CA LEU A 233 9.07 7.80 11.33
C LEU A 233 9.91 8.13 12.58
N ALA A 234 10.73 9.18 12.52
CA ALA A 234 11.58 9.61 13.62
C ALA A 234 10.77 10.02 14.86
N GLU A 235 9.65 10.73 14.67
CA GLU A 235 8.74 11.12 15.75
C GLU A 235 8.24 9.90 16.55
N LYS A 236 7.99 8.76 15.90
CA LYS A 236 7.50 7.54 16.56
C LYS A 236 8.60 6.64 17.13
N MET A 237 9.84 6.83 16.71
CA MET A 237 10.98 6.11 17.26
C MET A 237 11.51 6.75 18.56
N SER A 238 11.15 8.00 18.81
CA SER A 238 11.54 8.77 20.01
C SER A 238 10.52 8.68 21.17
N GLN A 239 9.38 8.05 20.95
CA GLN A 239 8.33 7.78 21.94
C GLN A 239 8.40 6.33 22.47
#